data_b327f27460f8a14fcda75451a8b0dbb7
#
_entry.id   b327f27460f8a14fcda75451a8b0dbb7
#
_cell.length_a   1.000
_cell.length_b   1.000
_cell.length_c   1.000
_cell.angle_alpha   90.00
_cell.angle_beta   90.00
_cell.angle_gamma   90.00
#
_symmetry.space_group_name_H-M   'P 1'
#
loop_
_entity.id
_entity.type
_entity.pdbx_description
1 polymer ?
#
loop_
_entity_poly.entity_id
_entity_poly.type
_entity_poly.pdbx_seq_one_letter_code
_entity_poly.pdbx_strand_id
1 'polypeptide(L)' 'IGFENQAVEKYMRLMLKGKETQAARLSMLNEQRSKALEEIHLKERQLERMDYLRHAIREGIAQAK' A
#
# COMPACT_ATOMS: atom_id res chain seq x y z
N ILE A 1 6.00 -8.98 4.55
CA ILE A 1 5.34 -7.75 4.92
C ILE A 1 5.93 -6.63 4.09
N GLY A 2 5.27 -5.55 3.94
CA GLY A 2 5.66 -4.51 3.01
C GLY A 2 6.75 -3.55 3.48
N PHE A 3 7.61 -3.97 4.41
CA PHE A 3 8.69 -3.11 4.86
C PHE A 3 9.87 -3.19 3.91
N GLU A 4 10.52 -2.05 3.74
CA GLU A 4 11.82 -2.05 3.09
C GLU A 4 12.86 -2.60 4.07
N ASN A 5 13.98 -3.09 3.53
CA ASN A 5 15.00 -3.72 4.34
C ASN A 5 15.49 -2.83 5.48
N GLN A 6 15.68 -1.54 5.19
CA GLN A 6 16.16 -0.61 6.21
C GLN A 6 15.11 -0.41 7.31
N ALA A 7 13.84 -0.39 6.93
CA ALA A 7 12.77 -0.23 7.90
C ALA A 7 12.67 -1.45 8.80
N VAL A 8 12.84 -2.64 8.23
CA VAL A 8 12.84 -3.87 9.03
C VAL A 8 13.98 -3.86 10.02
N GLU A 9 15.15 -3.50 9.55
CA GLU A 9 16.34 -3.45 10.40
C GLU A 9 16.15 -2.47 11.57
N LYS A 10 15.62 -1.31 11.26
CA LYS A 10 15.37 -0.30 12.29
C LYS A 10 14.34 -0.79 13.30
N TYR A 11 13.29 -1.41 12.81
CA TYR A 11 12.26 -1.95 13.70
C TYR A 11 12.84 -3.00 14.63
N MET A 12 13.65 -3.90 14.09
CA MET A 12 14.26 -4.95 14.89
C MET A 12 15.17 -4.38 15.96
N ARG A 13 15.93 -3.36 15.63
CA ARG A 13 16.79 -2.70 16.61
C ARG A 13 15.98 -2.09 17.73
N LEU A 14 14.89 -1.44 17.38
CA LEU A 14 14.00 -0.82 18.38
C LEU A 14 13.37 -1.89 19.26
N MET A 15 13.00 -3.01 18.68
CA MET A 15 12.44 -4.11 19.44
C MET A 15 13.36 -4.60 20.51
N LEU A 16 14.66 -4.66 20.21
CA LEU A 16 15.65 -5.13 21.15
C LEU A 16 15.82 -4.21 22.36
N LYS A 17 15.42 -2.96 22.21
CA LYS A 17 15.49 -2.00 23.31
C LYS A 17 14.31 -2.10 24.27
N GLY A 18 13.27 -2.87 23.89
CA GLY A 18 12.18 -3.17 24.81
C GLY A 18 11.11 -2.11 24.86
N LYS A 19 10.48 -2.00 26.02
CA LYS A 19 9.28 -1.19 26.19
C LYS A 19 9.47 0.28 25.90
N GLU A 20 10.68 0.77 26.06
CA GLU A 20 10.97 2.19 25.82
C GLU A 20 10.70 2.61 24.39
N THR A 21 10.69 1.66 23.47
CA THR A 21 10.54 1.97 22.05
C THR A 21 9.15 1.65 21.52
N GLN A 22 8.20 1.35 22.41
CA GLN A 22 6.85 0.99 21.98
C GLN A 22 6.21 2.04 21.11
N ALA A 23 6.29 3.30 21.53
CA ALA A 23 5.69 4.39 20.76
C ALA A 23 6.36 4.53 19.40
N ALA A 24 7.69 4.42 19.38
CA ALA A 24 8.41 4.53 18.10
C ALA A 24 8.07 3.39 17.16
N ARG A 25 7.97 2.17 17.69
CA ARG A 25 7.61 1.01 16.87
C ARG A 25 6.20 1.15 16.31
N LEU A 26 5.27 1.59 17.15
CA LEU A 26 3.89 1.78 16.72
C LEU A 26 3.81 2.84 15.63
N SER A 27 4.55 3.92 15.79
CA SER A 27 4.59 4.98 14.80
C SER A 27 5.11 4.46 13.46
N MET A 28 6.16 3.65 13.48
CA MET A 28 6.69 3.06 12.26
C MET A 28 5.68 2.17 11.57
N LEU A 29 4.98 1.34 12.36
CA LEU A 29 3.99 0.44 11.78
C LEU A 29 2.82 1.22 11.20
N ASN A 30 2.37 2.26 11.89
CA ASN A 30 1.28 3.09 11.38
C ASN A 30 1.67 3.78 10.09
N GLU A 31 2.90 4.23 9.99
CA GLU A 31 3.38 4.87 8.78
C GLU A 31 3.40 3.88 7.62
N GLN A 32 3.89 2.68 7.85
CA GLN A 32 3.92 1.65 6.81
C GLN A 32 2.52 1.24 6.41
N ARG A 33 1.61 1.18 7.38
CA ARG A 33 0.23 0.85 7.09
C ARG A 33 -0.41 1.91 6.21
N SER A 34 -0.15 3.19 6.49
CA SER A 34 -0.68 4.28 5.67
C SER A 34 -0.18 4.19 4.24
N LYS A 35 1.11 3.91 4.07
CA LYS A 35 1.68 3.78 2.73
C LYS A 35 1.04 2.62 1.97
N ALA A 36 0.82 1.51 2.66
CA ALA A 36 0.20 0.35 2.04
C ALA A 36 -1.23 0.65 1.61
N LEU A 37 -1.96 1.39 2.44
CA LEU A 37 -3.32 1.78 2.09
C LEU A 37 -3.35 2.68 0.86
N GLU A 38 -2.40 3.61 0.76
CA GLU A 38 -2.33 4.46 -0.42
C GLU A 38 -2.09 3.65 -1.68
N GLU A 39 -1.23 2.64 -1.59
CA GLU A 39 -0.96 1.77 -2.72
C GLU A 39 -2.20 0.96 -3.11
N ILE A 40 -2.92 0.47 -2.12
CA ILE A 40 -4.15 -0.28 -2.36
C ILE A 40 -5.17 0.59 -3.06
N HIS A 41 -5.36 1.81 -2.58
CA HIS A 41 -6.32 2.74 -3.18
C HIS A 41 -5.95 3.06 -4.62
N LEU A 42 -4.66 3.24 -4.89
CA LEU A 42 -4.21 3.49 -6.24
C LEU A 42 -4.52 2.30 -7.14
N LYS A 43 -4.25 1.09 -6.66
CA LYS A 43 -4.54 -0.12 -7.42
C LYS A 43 -6.02 -0.29 -7.66
N GLU A 44 -6.85 0.04 -6.68
CA GLU A 44 -8.29 -0.03 -6.83
C GLU A 44 -8.78 0.90 -7.94
N ARG A 45 -8.25 2.12 -7.98
CA ARG A 45 -8.62 3.05 -9.04
C ARG A 45 -8.18 2.55 -10.40
N GLN A 46 -7.01 1.93 -10.46
CA GLN A 46 -6.54 1.34 -11.71
C GLN A 46 -7.44 0.21 -12.18
N LEU A 47 -7.89 -0.61 -11.23
CA LEU A 47 -8.82 -1.70 -11.56
C LEU A 47 -10.14 -1.16 -12.07
N GLU A 48 -10.68 -0.14 -11.41
CA GLU A 48 -11.94 0.45 -11.83
C GLU A 48 -11.84 0.99 -13.25
N ARG A 49 -10.71 1.61 -13.55
CA ARG A 49 -10.51 2.15 -14.89
C ARG A 49 -10.46 1.04 -15.93
N MET A 50 -9.75 -0.03 -15.61
CA MET A 50 -9.69 -1.16 -16.54
C MET A 50 -11.04 -1.83 -16.70
N ASP A 51 -11.79 -1.96 -15.62
CA ASP A 51 -13.12 -2.54 -15.68
C ASP A 51 -14.04 -1.69 -16.53
N TYR A 52 -13.96 -0.39 -16.39
CA TYR A 52 -14.74 0.50 -17.24
C TYR A 52 -14.39 0.33 -18.71
N LEU A 53 -13.10 0.28 -19.00
CA LEU A 53 -12.65 0.12 -20.39
C LEU A 53 -13.10 -1.22 -20.97
N ARG A 54 -12.99 -2.29 -20.16
CA ARG A 54 -13.46 -3.59 -20.59
C ARG A 54 -14.96 -3.58 -20.91
N HIS A 55 -15.70 -2.95 -20.01
CA HIS A 55 -17.15 -2.82 -20.22
C HIS A 55 -17.45 -2.04 -21.48
N ALA A 56 -16.78 -0.93 -21.68
CA ALA A 56 -17.00 -0.09 -22.85
C ALA A 56 -16.71 -0.83 -24.15
N ILE A 57 -15.65 -1.61 -24.17
CA ILE A 57 -15.31 -2.39 -25.35
C ILE A 57 -16.37 -3.46 -25.60
N ARG A 58 -16.78 -4.14 -24.53
CA ARG A 58 -17.77 -5.22 -24.65
C ARG A 58 -19.10 -4.70 -25.17
N GLU A 59 -19.48 -3.50 -24.73
CA GLU A 59 -20.74 -2.90 -25.14
C GLU A 59 -20.63 -2.12 -26.45
N GLY A 60 -19.43 -2.02 -27.01
CA GLY A 60 -19.24 -1.29 -28.23
C GLY A 60 -19.30 0.22 -28.07
N ILE A 61 -19.19 0.70 -26.85
CA ILE A 61 -19.26 2.13 -26.56
C ILE A 61 -17.95 2.81 -26.89
N ALA A 62 -16.85 2.21 -26.45
CA ALA A 62 -15.54 2.78 -26.71
C ALA A 62 -15.15 2.47 -28.14
N GLN A 63 -14.90 3.48 -28.89
CA GLN A 63 -14.46 3.29 -30.25
C GLN A 63 -12.99 3.14 -30.24
N ALA A 64 -12.55 1.94 -30.37
CA ALA A 64 -11.15 1.70 -30.52
C ALA A 64 -10.77 2.29 -31.88
N LYS A 65 -10.06 3.24 -31.89
CA LYS A 65 -9.74 3.81 -33.17
C LYS A 65 -8.35 3.53 -33.50
#